data_a355229dd84f8d29b962e0aaadcb5994
#
_entry.id   a355229dd84f8d29b962e0aaadcb5994
#
_cell.length_a   1.000
_cell.length_b   1.000
_cell.length_c   1.000
_cell.angle_alpha   90.00
_cell.angle_beta   90.00
_cell.angle_gamma   90.00
#
_symmetry.space_group_name_H-M   'P 1'
#
loop_
_entity.id
_entity.type
_entity.pdbx_description
1 polymer ?
#
loop_
_entity_poly.entity_id
_entity_poly.type
_entity_poly.pdbx_seq_one_letter_code
_entity_poly.pdbx_strand_id
1 'polypeptide(L)'
;MTLDEILASMFPDGHDVRNDSGLLYGSGTLRRGGRALVIGVANRSALGVDEAIRLSGYVLASIEKGSGPILVVVDSDSQRMSKRDELLGLSEFLAHLAKSLIYADMHGRPTIGLLYGHTAAGAFLATALATRVLVGLPGADPAVMDLPSMAKVTKLSIEVLKQKARSTPVFAPGLRNLAQTGAVHITWDERVPLVDQLQSLLANMPDARDRRDALGKERGGRLKAHDIAERVRGLALQTQ
;
A
#
# COMPACT_ATOMS: atom_id res chain seq x y z
N MET A 1 13.22 1.28 -11.26
CA MET A 1 14.26 0.85 -10.28
C MET A 1 14.02 -0.61 -9.90
N THR A 2 15.10 -1.39 -9.74
CA THR A 2 15.05 -2.75 -9.16
C THR A 2 14.90 -2.67 -7.63
N LEU A 3 14.53 -3.79 -6.98
CA LEU A 3 14.46 -3.85 -5.52
C LEU A 3 15.78 -3.48 -4.84
N ASP A 4 16.89 -3.99 -5.36
CA ASP A 4 18.22 -3.74 -4.80
C ASP A 4 18.64 -2.25 -4.92
N GLU A 5 18.33 -1.61 -6.05
CA GLU A 5 18.52 -0.16 -6.23
C GLU A 5 17.67 0.65 -5.25
N ILE A 6 16.43 0.23 -5.03
CA ILE A 6 15.52 0.89 -4.08
C ILE A 6 16.06 0.78 -2.66
N LEU A 7 16.44 -0.42 -2.22
CA LEU A 7 16.97 -0.65 -0.88
C LEU A 7 18.29 0.08 -0.65
N ALA A 8 19.21 0.04 -1.63
CA ALA A 8 20.47 0.78 -1.56
C ALA A 8 20.25 2.31 -1.51
N SER A 9 19.31 2.83 -2.30
CA SER A 9 18.98 4.26 -2.31
C SER A 9 18.26 4.73 -1.04
N MET A 10 17.41 3.88 -0.44
CA MET A 10 16.71 4.21 0.80
C MET A 10 17.59 4.08 2.05
N PHE A 11 18.52 3.12 2.04
CA PHE A 11 19.35 2.77 3.20
C PHE A 11 20.83 2.76 2.87
N PRO A 12 21.43 3.91 2.49
CA PRO A 12 22.84 3.98 2.15
C PRO A 12 23.74 3.60 3.33
N ASP A 13 23.27 3.72 4.57
CA ASP A 13 23.98 3.33 5.79
C ASP A 13 23.79 1.83 6.13
N GLY A 14 23.14 1.07 5.23
CA GLY A 14 23.01 -0.37 5.27
C GLY A 14 21.63 -0.90 5.67
N HIS A 15 21.35 -2.12 5.24
CA HIS A 15 20.15 -2.89 5.58
C HIS A 15 20.46 -4.39 5.68
N ASP A 16 19.56 -5.12 6.33
CA ASP A 16 19.60 -6.60 6.42
C ASP A 16 18.36 -7.25 5.79
N VAL A 17 17.68 -6.53 4.89
CA VAL A 17 16.49 -7.03 4.21
C VAL A 17 16.80 -8.25 3.39
N ARG A 18 16.04 -9.31 3.60
CA ARG A 18 16.12 -10.59 2.89
C ARG A 18 14.90 -10.77 2.01
N ASN A 19 15.10 -11.44 0.89
CA ASN A 19 14.02 -11.87 0.00
C ASN A 19 13.97 -13.40 0.02
N ASP A 20 12.97 -13.94 0.74
CA ASP A 20 12.72 -15.38 0.81
C ASP A 20 11.55 -15.71 -0.12
N SER A 21 11.89 -16.16 -1.33
CA SER A 21 10.90 -16.56 -2.34
C SER A 21 9.82 -15.51 -2.64
N GLY A 22 10.21 -14.25 -2.66
CA GLY A 22 9.32 -13.12 -2.89
C GLY A 22 8.76 -12.47 -1.62
N LEU A 23 8.99 -13.03 -0.43
CA LEU A 23 8.62 -12.40 0.83
C LEU A 23 9.78 -11.59 1.39
N LEU A 24 9.58 -10.30 1.57
CA LEU A 24 10.58 -9.39 2.10
C LEU A 24 10.46 -9.26 3.62
N TYR A 25 11.62 -9.34 4.27
CA TYR A 25 11.72 -9.15 5.71
C TYR A 25 13.12 -8.69 6.11
N GLY A 26 13.19 -7.71 6.99
CA GLY A 26 14.43 -7.20 7.55
C GLY A 26 14.27 -5.79 8.10
N SER A 27 15.36 -5.07 8.17
CA SER A 27 15.36 -3.67 8.59
C SER A 27 16.41 -2.85 7.85
N GLY A 28 16.21 -1.54 7.79
CA GLY A 28 17.16 -0.60 7.21
C GLY A 28 17.51 0.51 8.19
N THR A 29 18.75 0.98 8.13
CA THR A 29 19.25 2.08 8.95
C THR A 29 18.76 3.41 8.39
N LEU A 30 18.11 4.22 9.22
CA LEU A 30 17.64 5.55 8.84
C LEU A 30 18.76 6.58 9.01
N ARG A 31 18.90 7.50 8.06
CA ARG A 31 19.96 8.53 8.05
C ARG A 31 20.04 9.38 9.33
N ARG A 32 18.92 9.65 10.00
CA ARG A 32 18.87 10.41 11.26
C ARG A 32 18.94 9.53 12.51
N GLY A 33 19.36 8.29 12.33
CA GLY A 33 19.42 7.29 13.40
C GLY A 33 18.13 6.50 13.57
N GLY A 34 18.23 5.34 14.23
CA GLY A 34 17.15 4.38 14.34
C GLY A 34 17.03 3.44 13.16
N ARG A 35 16.09 2.51 13.21
CA ARG A 35 15.86 1.51 12.17
C ARG A 35 14.40 1.50 11.75
N ALA A 36 14.17 1.30 10.47
CA ALA A 36 12.86 0.98 9.92
C ALA A 36 12.72 -0.55 9.82
N LEU A 37 11.57 -1.10 10.19
CA LEU A 37 11.20 -2.44 9.75
C LEU A 37 10.88 -2.38 8.25
N VAL A 38 11.40 -3.31 7.47
CA VAL A 38 11.07 -3.47 6.05
C VAL A 38 10.45 -4.83 5.86
N ILE A 39 9.22 -4.83 5.39
CA ILE A 39 8.48 -6.03 4.99
C ILE A 39 7.90 -5.81 3.59
N GLY A 40 7.40 -6.87 2.98
CA GLY A 40 6.70 -6.72 1.71
C GLY A 40 6.65 -7.97 0.86
N VAL A 41 6.30 -7.75 -0.41
CA VAL A 41 6.23 -8.79 -1.43
C VAL A 41 6.98 -8.30 -2.65
N ALA A 42 7.83 -9.14 -3.22
CA ALA A 42 8.65 -8.85 -4.39
C ALA A 42 8.46 -9.90 -5.49
N ASN A 43 9.07 -9.64 -6.66
CA ASN A 43 9.14 -10.56 -7.77
C ASN A 43 7.75 -10.99 -8.31
N ARG A 44 6.76 -10.11 -8.19
CA ARG A 44 5.36 -10.41 -8.56
C ARG A 44 4.82 -11.69 -7.91
N SER A 45 5.29 -12.00 -6.71
CA SER A 45 4.80 -13.17 -5.98
C SER A 45 3.36 -12.96 -5.53
N ALA A 46 2.56 -14.04 -5.56
CA ALA A 46 1.19 -14.01 -5.06
C ALA A 46 1.18 -14.05 -3.53
N LEU A 47 0.29 -13.29 -2.91
CA LEU A 47 0.10 -13.25 -1.46
C LEU A 47 -0.94 -14.30 -1.03
N GLY A 48 -0.51 -15.32 -0.34
CA GLY A 48 -1.36 -16.38 0.23
C GLY A 48 -1.47 -16.31 1.75
N VAL A 49 -2.08 -17.33 2.33
CA VAL A 49 -2.29 -17.45 3.79
C VAL A 49 -0.96 -17.46 4.54
N ASP A 50 0.01 -18.26 4.09
CA ASP A 50 1.27 -18.44 4.79
C ASP A 50 2.09 -17.14 4.80
N GLU A 51 2.14 -16.41 3.68
CA GLU A 51 2.81 -15.12 3.58
C GLU A 51 2.11 -14.05 4.44
N ALA A 52 0.78 -14.02 4.43
CA ALA A 52 0.00 -13.07 5.22
C ALA A 52 0.23 -13.28 6.74
N ILE A 53 0.27 -14.55 7.20
CA ILE A 53 0.58 -14.89 8.61
C ILE A 53 2.01 -14.43 8.96
N ARG A 54 3.00 -14.73 8.12
CA ARG A 54 4.40 -14.35 8.37
C ARG A 54 4.57 -12.85 8.44
N LEU A 55 4.02 -12.09 7.47
CA LEU A 55 4.08 -10.63 7.47
C LEU A 55 3.39 -10.03 8.69
N SER A 56 2.19 -10.52 9.06
CA SER A 56 1.48 -10.08 10.26
C SER A 56 2.30 -10.33 11.53
N GLY A 57 2.93 -11.50 11.62
CA GLY A 57 3.81 -11.85 12.73
C GLY A 57 5.00 -10.89 12.87
N TYR A 58 5.65 -10.51 11.77
CA TYR A 58 6.73 -9.52 11.78
C TYR A 58 6.25 -8.14 12.22
N VAL A 59 5.09 -7.70 11.73
CA VAL A 59 4.49 -6.42 12.13
C VAL A 59 4.22 -6.40 13.63
N LEU A 60 3.47 -7.39 14.14
CA LEU A 60 3.08 -7.45 15.55
C LEU A 60 4.28 -7.57 16.49
N ALA A 61 5.24 -8.44 16.18
CA ALA A 61 6.48 -8.57 16.95
C ALA A 61 7.32 -7.28 16.98
N SER A 62 7.18 -6.41 16.00
CA SER A 62 7.92 -5.16 15.93
C SER A 62 7.36 -4.07 16.84
N ILE A 63 6.09 -4.14 17.25
CA ILE A 63 5.43 -3.12 18.07
C ILE A 63 6.12 -2.99 19.42
N GLU A 64 6.47 -4.10 20.03
CA GLU A 64 7.14 -4.12 21.33
C GLU A 64 8.65 -3.82 21.25
N LYS A 65 9.26 -4.07 20.11
CA LYS A 65 10.73 -4.08 19.94
C LYS A 65 11.32 -2.84 19.27
N GLY A 66 10.50 -1.94 18.80
CA GLY A 66 11.01 -0.82 18.01
C GLY A 66 10.10 0.41 17.97
N SER A 67 10.70 1.56 17.65
CA SER A 67 9.99 2.85 17.54
C SER A 67 10.00 3.46 16.14
N GLY A 68 10.78 2.90 15.19
CA GLY A 68 10.89 3.41 13.82
C GLY A 68 9.69 3.02 12.95
N PRO A 69 9.60 3.58 11.73
CA PRO A 69 8.52 3.27 10.80
C PRO A 69 8.54 1.83 10.30
N ILE A 70 7.41 1.39 9.77
CA ILE A 70 7.29 0.13 9.01
C ILE A 70 7.15 0.49 7.53
N LEU A 71 8.08 0.02 6.71
CA LEU A 71 8.03 0.15 5.27
C LEU A 71 7.50 -1.13 4.64
N VAL A 72 6.45 -1.01 3.85
CA VAL A 72 5.82 -2.12 3.13
C VAL A 72 6.14 -1.95 1.64
N VAL A 73 7.15 -2.68 1.16
CA VAL A 73 7.66 -2.58 -0.22
C VAL A 73 6.97 -3.61 -1.10
N VAL A 74 6.32 -3.18 -2.19
CA VAL A 74 5.39 -4.04 -2.91
C VAL A 74 5.63 -4.06 -4.42
N ASP A 75 5.91 -5.27 -4.90
CA ASP A 75 5.77 -5.77 -6.26
C ASP A 75 5.18 -7.19 -6.17
N SER A 76 3.87 -7.29 -6.19
CA SER A 76 3.15 -8.56 -6.05
C SER A 76 2.28 -8.82 -7.29
N ASP A 77 1.84 -10.03 -7.49
CA ASP A 77 0.76 -10.31 -8.43
C ASP A 77 -0.59 -9.88 -7.79
N SER A 78 -1.37 -10.83 -7.38
CA SER A 78 -2.63 -10.65 -6.63
C SER A 78 -2.58 -11.53 -5.38
N GLN A 79 -3.72 -11.69 -4.70
CA GLN A 79 -3.84 -12.79 -3.74
C GLN A 79 -3.72 -14.14 -4.45
N ARG A 80 -3.17 -15.14 -3.74
CA ARG A 80 -3.00 -16.49 -4.30
C ARG A 80 -4.36 -17.15 -4.53
N MET A 81 -4.64 -17.44 -5.80
CA MET A 81 -5.87 -18.12 -6.22
C MET A 81 -5.70 -19.63 -6.11
N SER A 82 -5.72 -20.18 -4.90
CA SER A 82 -5.60 -21.62 -4.66
C SER A 82 -6.76 -22.16 -3.82
N LYS A 83 -7.20 -23.37 -4.11
CA LYS A 83 -8.24 -24.05 -3.33
C LYS A 83 -7.85 -24.18 -1.85
N ARG A 84 -6.54 -24.42 -1.56
CA ARG A 84 -6.04 -24.50 -0.20
C ARG A 84 -6.24 -23.20 0.55
N ASP A 85 -5.81 -22.11 -0.03
CA ASP A 85 -5.88 -20.79 0.63
C ASP A 85 -7.35 -20.35 0.84
N GLU A 86 -8.21 -20.61 -0.14
CA GLU A 86 -9.66 -20.34 0.00
C GLU A 86 -10.30 -21.16 1.13
N LEU A 87 -9.98 -22.45 1.22
CA LEU A 87 -10.49 -23.31 2.29
C LEU A 87 -9.96 -22.94 3.68
N LEU A 88 -8.77 -22.35 3.76
CA LEU A 88 -8.21 -21.81 5.01
C LEU A 88 -8.79 -20.44 5.38
N GLY A 89 -9.57 -19.81 4.52
CA GLY A 89 -10.11 -18.47 4.77
C GLY A 89 -9.14 -17.36 4.41
N LEU A 90 -8.57 -17.37 3.20
CA LEU A 90 -7.60 -16.38 2.71
C LEU A 90 -7.99 -14.93 3.03
N SER A 91 -9.26 -14.58 2.86
CA SER A 91 -9.74 -13.21 3.11
C SER A 91 -9.55 -12.78 4.56
N GLU A 92 -9.69 -13.70 5.52
CA GLU A 92 -9.49 -13.42 6.95
C GLU A 92 -8.00 -13.15 7.25
N PHE A 93 -7.09 -13.90 6.63
CA PHE A 93 -5.65 -13.67 6.82
C PHE A 93 -5.17 -12.39 6.14
N LEU A 94 -5.71 -12.05 4.98
CA LEU A 94 -5.46 -10.76 4.34
C LEU A 94 -5.98 -9.59 5.19
N ALA A 95 -7.19 -9.72 5.74
CA ALA A 95 -7.75 -8.74 6.67
C ALA A 95 -6.94 -8.64 7.97
N HIS A 96 -6.41 -9.77 8.47
CA HIS A 96 -5.53 -9.79 9.64
C HIS A 96 -4.23 -9.03 9.36
N LEU A 97 -3.61 -9.19 8.19
CA LEU A 97 -2.42 -8.43 7.80
C LEU A 97 -2.71 -6.92 7.76
N ALA A 98 -3.80 -6.52 7.09
CA ALA A 98 -4.20 -5.12 7.05
C ALA A 98 -4.44 -4.54 8.44
N LYS A 99 -5.17 -5.27 9.31
CA LYS A 99 -5.41 -4.88 10.71
C LYS A 99 -4.11 -4.78 11.51
N SER A 100 -3.15 -5.68 11.30
CA SER A 100 -1.85 -5.64 11.98
C SER A 100 -1.07 -4.39 11.63
N LEU A 101 -1.08 -3.95 10.35
CA LEU A 101 -0.46 -2.70 9.92
C LEU A 101 -1.14 -1.48 10.55
N ILE A 102 -2.47 -1.44 10.53
CA ILE A 102 -3.24 -0.35 11.15
C ILE A 102 -3.00 -0.34 12.67
N TYR A 103 -2.98 -1.50 13.31
CA TYR A 103 -2.71 -1.63 14.74
C TYR A 103 -1.32 -1.12 15.11
N ALA A 104 -0.29 -1.46 14.33
CA ALA A 104 1.07 -0.94 14.53
C ALA A 104 1.12 0.59 14.39
N ASP A 105 0.42 1.13 13.40
CA ASP A 105 0.32 2.57 13.18
C ASP A 105 -0.32 3.31 14.36
N MET A 106 -1.39 2.77 14.91
CA MET A 106 -2.07 3.28 16.12
C MET A 106 -1.19 3.20 17.38
N HIS A 107 -0.20 2.29 17.40
CA HIS A 107 0.76 2.13 18.49
C HIS A 107 2.11 2.83 18.24
N GLY A 108 2.10 3.91 17.45
CA GLY A 108 3.27 4.76 17.25
C GLY A 108 4.30 4.24 16.25
N ARG A 109 3.95 3.22 15.46
CA ARG A 109 4.78 2.69 14.36
C ARG A 109 4.21 3.14 13.01
N PRO A 110 4.52 4.37 12.53
CA PRO A 110 3.94 4.86 11.28
C PRO A 110 4.25 3.93 10.12
N THR A 111 3.22 3.63 9.33
CA THR A 111 3.31 2.69 8.22
C THR A 111 3.38 3.42 6.87
N ILE A 112 4.33 3.03 6.02
CA ILE A 112 4.57 3.61 4.70
C ILE A 112 4.59 2.48 3.67
N GLY A 113 3.65 2.50 2.74
CA GLY A 113 3.66 1.61 1.58
C GLY A 113 4.50 2.21 0.46
N LEU A 114 5.34 1.42 -0.18
CA LEU A 114 6.11 1.79 -1.36
C LEU A 114 5.76 0.85 -2.51
N LEU A 115 5.09 1.38 -3.51
CA LEU A 115 4.79 0.69 -4.76
C LEU A 115 5.93 0.91 -5.75
N TYR A 116 6.58 -0.17 -6.21
CA TYR A 116 7.64 -0.07 -7.21
C TYR A 116 7.40 -0.97 -8.43
N GLY A 117 6.49 -1.92 -8.32
CA GLY A 117 6.10 -2.82 -9.39
C GLY A 117 4.58 -2.97 -9.50
N HIS A 118 4.16 -4.15 -9.92
CA HIS A 118 2.74 -4.48 -10.00
C HIS A 118 2.18 -4.81 -8.62
N THR A 119 0.90 -4.57 -8.42
CA THR A 119 0.12 -5.17 -7.32
C THR A 119 -1.37 -5.07 -7.62
N ALA A 120 -2.13 -6.11 -7.26
CA ALA A 120 -3.56 -6.12 -7.55
C ALA A 120 -4.40 -6.73 -6.42
N ALA A 121 -5.68 -6.39 -6.45
CA ALA A 121 -6.76 -6.99 -5.66
C ALA A 121 -6.43 -7.14 -4.17
N GLY A 122 -6.68 -8.30 -3.56
CA GLY A 122 -6.49 -8.54 -2.13
C GLY A 122 -5.06 -8.34 -1.64
N ALA A 123 -4.04 -8.64 -2.46
CA ALA A 123 -2.65 -8.39 -2.11
C ALA A 123 -2.36 -6.89 -1.95
N PHE A 124 -2.84 -6.07 -2.88
CA PHE A 124 -2.73 -4.61 -2.79
C PHE A 124 -3.47 -4.04 -1.57
N LEU A 125 -4.71 -4.49 -1.35
CA LEU A 125 -5.55 -4.02 -0.25
C LEU A 125 -4.94 -4.35 1.12
N ALA A 126 -4.38 -5.56 1.27
CA ALA A 126 -3.86 -6.06 2.55
C ALA A 126 -2.45 -5.55 2.89
N THR A 127 -1.71 -5.04 1.93
CA THR A 127 -0.34 -4.55 2.08
C THR A 127 -0.25 -3.03 1.95
N ALA A 128 0.07 -2.55 0.76
CA ALA A 128 0.38 -1.13 0.53
C ALA A 128 -0.80 -0.20 0.83
N LEU A 129 -2.04 -0.57 0.46
CA LEU A 129 -3.21 0.26 0.70
C LEU A 129 -3.63 0.33 2.18
N ALA A 130 -3.20 -0.63 3.01
CA ALA A 130 -3.46 -0.62 4.45
C ALA A 130 -2.51 0.30 5.25
N THR A 131 -1.55 0.95 4.60
CA THR A 131 -0.58 1.84 5.26
C THR A 131 -1.12 3.27 5.42
N ARG A 132 -0.56 4.02 6.37
CA ARG A 132 -0.90 5.44 6.60
C ARG A 132 -0.59 6.28 5.37
N VAL A 133 0.61 6.11 4.81
CA VAL A 133 1.05 6.83 3.62
C VAL A 133 1.40 5.83 2.53
N LEU A 134 0.81 6.01 1.37
CA LEU A 134 1.13 5.21 0.20
C LEU A 134 1.93 6.05 -0.80
N VAL A 135 3.13 5.58 -1.08
CA VAL A 135 4.08 6.18 -2.03
C VAL A 135 4.15 5.31 -3.28
N GLY A 136 4.21 5.94 -4.45
CA GLY A 136 4.45 5.23 -5.70
C GLY A 136 5.74 5.68 -6.38
N LEU A 137 6.50 4.75 -6.93
CA LEU A 137 7.60 5.03 -7.85
C LEU A 137 7.12 5.01 -9.31
N PRO A 138 7.78 5.74 -10.22
CA PRO A 138 7.51 5.65 -11.65
C PRO A 138 7.55 4.19 -12.14
N GLY A 139 6.58 3.81 -12.96
CA GLY A 139 6.45 2.44 -13.45
C GLY A 139 5.66 1.48 -12.54
N ALA A 140 5.30 1.88 -11.33
CA ALA A 140 4.38 1.09 -10.51
C ALA A 140 2.99 0.99 -11.16
N ASP A 141 2.42 -0.21 -11.14
CA ASP A 141 1.12 -0.52 -11.75
C ASP A 141 0.15 -1.17 -10.74
N PRO A 142 -0.33 -0.39 -9.77
CA PRO A 142 -1.32 -0.87 -8.81
C PRO A 142 -2.73 -0.89 -9.38
N ALA A 143 -3.51 -1.92 -9.00
CA ALA A 143 -4.91 -2.04 -9.38
C ALA A 143 -5.76 -2.66 -8.26
N VAL A 144 -6.95 -2.12 -8.02
CA VAL A 144 -7.95 -2.83 -7.20
C VAL A 144 -8.52 -4.00 -8.00
N MET A 145 -8.79 -3.77 -9.28
CA MET A 145 -9.22 -4.79 -10.24
C MET A 145 -8.63 -4.43 -11.60
N ASP A 146 -8.05 -5.42 -12.29
CA ASP A 146 -7.55 -5.23 -13.64
C ASP A 146 -8.68 -5.10 -14.69
N LEU A 147 -8.37 -4.58 -15.86
CA LEU A 147 -9.37 -4.38 -16.91
C LEU A 147 -10.00 -5.68 -17.43
N PRO A 148 -9.27 -6.80 -17.61
CA PRO A 148 -9.87 -8.08 -17.95
C PRO A 148 -10.89 -8.58 -16.93
N SER A 149 -10.58 -8.46 -15.64
CA SER A 149 -11.49 -8.82 -14.55
C SER A 149 -12.72 -7.90 -14.53
N MET A 150 -12.51 -6.59 -14.69
CA MET A 150 -13.62 -5.64 -14.83
C MET A 150 -14.53 -5.97 -16.01
N ALA A 151 -13.98 -6.36 -17.17
CA ALA A 151 -14.76 -6.73 -18.33
C ALA A 151 -15.65 -7.95 -18.06
N LYS A 152 -15.12 -8.94 -17.34
CA LYS A 152 -15.89 -10.13 -16.92
C LYS A 152 -17.07 -9.77 -16.00
N VAL A 153 -16.86 -8.86 -15.04
CA VAL A 153 -17.86 -8.47 -14.05
C VAL A 153 -18.89 -7.52 -14.66
N THR A 154 -18.45 -6.48 -15.36
CA THR A 154 -19.32 -5.43 -15.89
C THR A 154 -19.99 -5.76 -17.21
N LYS A 155 -19.50 -6.81 -17.93
CA LYS A 155 -19.87 -7.17 -19.30
C LYS A 155 -19.58 -6.05 -20.32
N LEU A 156 -18.72 -5.10 -19.98
CA LEU A 156 -18.22 -4.08 -20.92
C LEU A 156 -16.95 -4.56 -21.61
N SER A 157 -16.72 -4.10 -22.85
CA SER A 157 -15.47 -4.41 -23.55
C SER A 157 -14.27 -3.69 -22.90
N ILE A 158 -13.08 -4.25 -23.07
CA ILE A 158 -11.83 -3.66 -22.54
C ILE A 158 -11.60 -2.27 -23.14
N GLU A 159 -11.97 -2.05 -24.40
CA GLU A 159 -11.86 -0.75 -25.09
C GLU A 159 -12.72 0.33 -24.41
N VAL A 160 -13.97 -0.02 -24.11
CA VAL A 160 -14.89 0.87 -23.36
C VAL A 160 -14.33 1.17 -21.97
N LEU A 161 -13.79 0.16 -21.26
CA LEU A 161 -13.20 0.36 -19.94
C LEU A 161 -11.95 1.24 -20.01
N LYS A 162 -11.07 1.07 -20.99
CA LYS A 162 -9.91 1.93 -21.23
C LYS A 162 -10.33 3.39 -21.50
N GLN A 163 -11.38 3.59 -22.29
CA GLN A 163 -11.91 4.92 -22.55
C GLN A 163 -12.45 5.57 -21.28
N LYS A 164 -13.24 4.83 -20.48
CA LYS A 164 -13.75 5.30 -19.19
C LYS A 164 -12.64 5.62 -18.19
N ALA A 165 -11.59 4.82 -18.12
CA ALA A 165 -10.44 5.04 -17.24
C ALA A 165 -9.69 6.35 -17.51
N ARG A 166 -9.79 6.91 -18.72
CA ARG A 166 -9.20 8.23 -19.07
C ARG A 166 -9.97 9.40 -18.47
N SER A 167 -11.27 9.25 -18.28
CA SER A 167 -12.17 10.31 -17.79
C SER A 167 -12.65 10.10 -16.36
N THR A 168 -12.55 8.87 -15.85
CA THR A 168 -13.05 8.50 -14.52
C THR A 168 -11.98 7.67 -13.81
N PRO A 169 -11.20 8.25 -12.91
CA PRO A 169 -10.11 7.54 -12.23
C PRO A 169 -10.61 6.53 -11.19
N VAL A 170 -11.86 6.64 -10.74
CA VAL A 170 -12.45 5.72 -9.75
C VAL A 170 -12.50 4.31 -10.33
N PHE A 171 -11.89 3.36 -9.61
CA PHE A 171 -11.66 1.97 -10.01
C PHE A 171 -10.75 1.78 -11.22
N ALA A 172 -10.25 2.83 -11.84
CA ALA A 172 -9.31 2.70 -12.94
C ALA A 172 -7.93 2.25 -12.41
N PRO A 173 -7.27 1.28 -13.08
CA PRO A 173 -5.94 0.81 -12.70
C PRO A 173 -4.86 1.86 -12.99
N GLY A 174 -3.72 1.66 -12.35
CA GLY A 174 -2.50 2.44 -12.57
C GLY A 174 -2.27 3.57 -11.58
N LEU A 175 -0.99 3.88 -11.38
CA LEU A 175 -0.50 4.82 -10.38
C LEU A 175 -1.16 6.20 -10.48
N ARG A 176 -1.28 6.74 -11.70
CA ARG A 176 -1.89 8.05 -11.94
C ARG A 176 -3.34 8.13 -11.46
N ASN A 177 -4.14 7.12 -11.78
CA ASN A 177 -5.55 7.08 -11.41
C ASN A 177 -5.70 6.97 -9.89
N LEU A 178 -4.91 6.11 -9.25
CA LEU A 178 -4.93 5.96 -7.79
C LEU A 178 -4.40 7.21 -7.06
N ALA A 179 -3.42 7.92 -7.62
CA ALA A 179 -2.99 9.22 -7.10
C ALA A 179 -4.12 10.25 -7.20
N GLN A 180 -4.84 10.29 -8.31
CA GLN A 180 -5.96 11.20 -8.51
C GLN A 180 -7.14 10.91 -7.56
N THR A 181 -7.40 9.63 -7.23
CA THR A 181 -8.44 9.27 -6.23
C THR A 181 -8.04 9.54 -4.78
N GLY A 182 -6.79 9.94 -4.51
CA GLY A 182 -6.25 10.13 -3.17
C GLY A 182 -5.68 8.87 -2.53
N ALA A 183 -5.79 7.70 -3.16
CA ALA A 183 -5.27 6.44 -2.62
C ALA A 183 -3.73 6.46 -2.51
N VAL A 184 -3.03 6.98 -3.53
CA VAL A 184 -1.59 7.25 -3.48
C VAL A 184 -1.38 8.68 -3.01
N HIS A 185 -0.66 8.84 -1.90
CA HIS A 185 -0.43 10.14 -1.29
C HIS A 185 0.58 10.96 -2.08
N ILE A 186 1.69 10.35 -2.48
CA ILE A 186 2.81 11.00 -3.15
C ILE A 186 3.46 10.06 -4.16
N THR A 187 3.96 10.62 -5.24
CA THR A 187 4.84 9.91 -6.18
C THR A 187 6.26 10.46 -6.00
N TRP A 188 7.20 9.55 -5.73
CA TRP A 188 8.60 9.93 -5.60
C TRP A 188 9.29 9.99 -6.97
N ASP A 189 10.33 10.81 -7.07
CA ASP A 189 11.17 10.94 -8.26
C ASP A 189 12.39 10.01 -8.13
N GLU A 190 12.53 9.06 -9.03
CA GLU A 190 13.66 8.11 -9.04
C GLU A 190 15.02 8.77 -9.31
N ARG A 191 15.04 10.01 -9.80
CA ARG A 191 16.27 10.81 -10.00
C ARG A 191 16.77 11.47 -8.72
N VAL A 192 15.95 11.52 -7.68
CA VAL A 192 16.29 12.05 -6.36
C VAL A 192 16.55 10.88 -5.42
N PRO A 193 17.63 10.87 -4.63
CA PRO A 193 17.91 9.78 -3.69
C PRO A 193 16.70 9.48 -2.81
N LEU A 194 16.30 8.21 -2.75
CA LEU A 194 15.11 7.82 -1.99
C LEU A 194 15.26 8.06 -0.49
N VAL A 195 16.50 8.03 0.03
CA VAL A 195 16.79 8.37 1.43
C VAL A 195 16.39 9.81 1.77
N ASP A 196 16.57 10.77 0.87
CA ASP A 196 16.23 12.18 1.10
C ASP A 196 14.69 12.37 1.08
N GLN A 197 14.02 11.70 0.16
CA GLN A 197 12.56 11.71 0.06
C GLN A 197 11.92 11.00 1.27
N LEU A 198 12.49 9.88 1.73
CA LEU A 198 12.07 9.18 2.94
C LEU A 198 12.24 10.07 4.18
N GLN A 199 13.39 10.74 4.32
CA GLN A 199 13.65 11.65 5.45
C GLN A 199 12.69 12.84 5.44
N SER A 200 12.41 13.41 4.28
CA SER A 200 11.43 14.50 4.13
C SER A 200 10.03 14.04 4.54
N LEU A 201 9.61 12.85 4.12
CA LEU A 201 8.33 12.25 4.50
C LEU A 201 8.25 12.02 6.01
N LEU A 202 9.29 11.43 6.61
CA LEU A 202 9.32 11.16 8.06
C LEU A 202 9.30 12.45 8.91
N ALA A 203 9.94 13.52 8.42
CA ALA A 203 9.92 14.83 9.09
C ALA A 203 8.55 15.53 9.00
N ASN A 204 7.77 15.23 7.96
CA ASN A 204 6.46 15.82 7.67
C ASN A 204 5.37 14.76 7.58
N MET A 205 5.45 13.72 8.41
CA MET A 205 4.49 12.60 8.39
C MET A 205 3.07 13.14 8.63
N PRO A 206 2.11 12.82 7.74
CA PRO A 206 0.70 13.15 7.98
C PRO A 206 0.22 12.55 9.29
N ASP A 207 -0.79 13.17 9.92
CA ASP A 207 -1.45 12.59 11.07
C ASP A 207 -2.08 11.22 10.74
N ALA A 208 -2.50 10.47 11.78
CA ALA A 208 -3.05 9.12 11.59
C ALA A 208 -4.47 9.10 11.01
N ARG A 209 -5.08 10.25 10.78
CA ARG A 209 -6.41 10.36 10.18
C ARG A 209 -6.36 10.01 8.70
N ASP A 210 -7.21 9.11 8.26
CA ASP A 210 -7.37 8.84 6.83
C ASP A 210 -7.99 10.05 6.13
N ARG A 211 -7.23 10.67 5.21
CA ARG A 211 -7.64 11.84 4.43
C ARG A 211 -7.68 11.56 2.93
N ARG A 212 -7.70 10.29 2.54
CA ARG A 212 -7.72 9.91 1.12
C ARG A 212 -8.96 10.40 0.38
N ASP A 213 -10.09 10.53 1.08
CA ASP A 213 -11.33 11.10 0.56
C ASP A 213 -11.18 12.60 0.25
N ALA A 214 -10.58 13.37 1.18
CA ALA A 214 -10.29 14.79 1.00
C ALA A 214 -9.28 15.03 -0.12
N LEU A 215 -8.18 14.27 -0.14
CA LEU A 215 -7.18 14.31 -1.23
C LEU A 215 -7.80 13.97 -2.58
N GLY A 216 -8.66 12.95 -2.63
CA GLY A 216 -9.36 12.56 -3.85
C GLY A 216 -10.30 13.64 -4.36
N LYS A 217 -10.96 14.39 -3.47
CA LYS A 217 -11.78 15.56 -3.83
C LYS A 217 -10.92 16.71 -4.36
N GLU A 218 -9.86 17.06 -3.65
CA GLU A 218 -8.91 18.10 -4.02
C GLU A 218 -8.30 17.86 -5.42
N ARG A 219 -7.94 16.62 -5.71
CA ARG A 219 -7.37 16.20 -7.00
C ARG A 219 -8.40 15.94 -8.09
N GLY A 220 -9.68 16.12 -7.81
CA GLY A 220 -10.76 15.93 -8.78
C GLY A 220 -11.11 14.49 -9.13
N GLY A 221 -10.54 13.50 -8.39
CA GLY A 221 -10.76 12.08 -8.69
C GLY A 221 -11.94 11.45 -7.96
N ARG A 222 -12.34 12.00 -6.80
CA ARG A 222 -13.45 11.48 -5.97
C ARG A 222 -14.26 12.65 -5.39
N LEU A 223 -15.08 13.27 -6.21
CA LEU A 223 -15.75 14.53 -5.87
C LEU A 223 -16.75 14.45 -4.72
N LYS A 224 -17.44 13.31 -4.55
CA LYS A 224 -18.55 13.16 -3.59
C LYS A 224 -18.18 12.39 -2.33
N ALA A 225 -17.07 11.64 -2.31
CA ALA A 225 -16.75 10.72 -1.23
C ALA A 225 -16.59 11.44 0.12
N HIS A 226 -15.86 12.54 0.13
CA HIS A 226 -15.63 13.35 1.33
C HIS A 226 -16.94 13.91 1.89
N ASP A 227 -17.77 14.54 1.07
CA ASP A 227 -19.02 15.16 1.51
C ASP A 227 -20.00 14.13 2.06
N ILE A 228 -20.05 12.94 1.44
CA ILE A 228 -20.88 11.82 1.92
C ILE A 228 -20.37 11.33 3.28
N ALA A 229 -19.06 11.15 3.43
CA ALA A 229 -18.46 10.70 4.69
C ALA A 229 -18.74 11.69 5.83
N GLU A 230 -18.55 12.98 5.62
CA GLU A 230 -18.84 14.02 6.62
C GLU A 230 -20.34 14.09 6.95
N ARG A 231 -21.22 13.94 5.97
CA ARG A 231 -22.67 13.90 6.22
C ARG A 231 -23.08 12.68 7.07
N VAL A 232 -22.56 11.50 6.74
CA VAL A 232 -22.83 10.26 7.51
C VAL A 232 -22.34 10.42 8.95
N ARG A 233 -21.12 10.94 9.14
CA ARG A 233 -20.56 11.22 10.46
C ARG A 233 -21.43 12.20 11.25
N GLY A 234 -21.83 13.31 10.63
CA GLY A 234 -22.69 14.32 11.28
C GLY A 234 -24.03 13.73 11.73
N LEU A 235 -24.67 12.90 10.90
CA LEU A 235 -25.92 12.22 11.25
C LEU A 235 -25.74 11.22 12.41
N ALA A 236 -24.64 10.46 12.40
CA ALA A 236 -24.36 9.49 13.46
C ALA A 236 -24.12 10.16 14.83
N LEU A 237 -23.52 11.34 14.85
CA LEU A 237 -23.31 12.11 16.10
C LEU A 237 -24.58 12.78 16.64
N GLN A 238 -25.59 13.00 15.79
CA GLN A 238 -26.89 13.56 16.21
C GLN A 238 -27.82 12.53 16.84
N THR A 239 -27.55 11.24 16.66
CA THR A 239 -28.35 10.12 17.18
C THR A 239 -27.84 9.56 18.50
N GLN A 240 -26.77 10.12 19.04
CA GLN A 240 -26.25 9.86 20.39
C GLN A 240 -26.70 10.96 21.38
#